data_6b01f6b948aad5a8c416999241e8554d
#
_entry.id   6b01f6b948aad5a8c416999241e8554d
#
_cell.length_a   1.000
_cell.length_b   1.000
_cell.length_c   1.000
_cell.angle_alpha   90.00
_cell.angle_beta   90.00
_cell.angle_gamma   90.00
#
_symmetry.space_group_name_H-M   'P 1'
#
loop_
_entity.id
_entity.type
_entity.pdbx_description
1 polymer ?
#
loop_
_entity_poly.entity_id
_entity_poly.type
_entity_poly.pdbx_seq_one_letter_code
_entity_poly.pdbx_strand_id
1 'polypeptide(L)'
;MRFSSRFGAIVCLVAGAFSSAAAREAAAQAAVAEDTRAFTIASGGYSLEAPTGWKRVPPKSGIVETEFAIPPEAGDEQPGRMTVMGAGGSVQANVDRWYGQFAQPDGSDTKGKATTKTLKLAGCSVTLVDVGGTYKDMPGGPFAGGKSIDRPNYRMLAAIVETPGKGSYFLKFYGPAATVAKHADGFRTMVEGLVAAK
;
A
#
# COMPACT_ATOMS: atom_id res chain seq x y z
N MET A 1 22.81 -81.47 6.66
CA MET A 1 23.36 -80.18 7.18
C MET A 1 22.54 -79.05 6.55
N ARG A 2 21.69 -78.43 7.29
CA ARG A 2 20.85 -77.28 6.83
C ARG A 2 21.30 -76.07 7.64
N PHE A 3 21.87 -75.07 6.99
CA PHE A 3 22.19 -73.74 7.57
C PHE A 3 21.03 -72.82 7.25
N SER A 4 20.38 -72.35 8.32
CA SER A 4 19.32 -71.38 8.25
C SER A 4 19.91 -70.00 8.58
N SER A 5 19.99 -69.10 7.60
CA SER A 5 20.44 -67.72 7.77
C SER A 5 19.22 -66.82 7.98
N ARG A 6 19.09 -66.23 9.17
CA ARG A 6 18.10 -65.19 9.49
C ARG A 6 18.73 -63.84 9.21
N PHE A 7 18.27 -63.15 8.17
CA PHE A 7 18.53 -61.72 7.98
C PHE A 7 17.45 -60.92 8.72
N GLY A 8 17.89 -60.25 9.76
CA GLY A 8 17.03 -59.26 10.44
C GLY A 8 17.10 -57.93 9.72
N ALA A 9 15.98 -57.45 9.20
CA ALA A 9 15.87 -56.11 8.63
C ALA A 9 15.75 -55.09 9.75
N ILE A 10 16.75 -54.22 9.87
CA ILE A 10 16.70 -53.02 10.68
C ILE A 10 16.04 -51.95 9.82
N VAL A 11 14.77 -51.63 10.09
CA VAL A 11 14.09 -50.46 9.51
C VAL A 11 14.43 -49.27 10.43
N CYS A 12 15.38 -48.44 9.99
CA CYS A 12 15.62 -47.15 10.64
C CYS A 12 14.49 -46.20 10.31
N LEU A 13 13.65 -45.89 11.31
CA LEU A 13 12.70 -44.78 11.28
C LEU A 13 13.49 -43.45 11.33
N VAL A 14 13.68 -42.81 10.19
CA VAL A 14 14.14 -41.41 10.09
C VAL A 14 13.04 -40.58 9.44
N ALA A 15 11.94 -40.38 10.12
CA ALA A 15 10.80 -39.63 9.57
C ALA A 15 10.28 -38.49 10.48
N GLY A 16 11.10 -37.99 11.41
CA GLY A 16 10.59 -37.01 12.41
C GLY A 16 11.21 -35.61 12.40
N ALA A 17 12.31 -35.37 11.70
CA ALA A 17 13.06 -34.11 11.86
C ALA A 17 12.86 -33.06 10.76
N PHE A 18 12.34 -33.45 9.58
CA PHE A 18 12.21 -32.52 8.44
C PHE A 18 10.96 -31.62 8.51
N SER A 19 9.93 -32.01 9.24
CA SER A 19 8.65 -31.26 9.32
C SER A 19 8.73 -30.02 10.21
N SER A 20 9.60 -30.02 11.22
CA SER A 20 9.69 -28.90 12.19
C SER A 20 10.54 -27.72 11.70
N ALA A 21 11.54 -27.97 10.83
CA ALA A 21 12.38 -26.92 10.28
C ALA A 21 11.63 -26.09 9.25
N ALA A 22 10.93 -26.74 8.30
CA ALA A 22 10.13 -26.07 7.29
C ALA A 22 8.96 -25.24 7.90
N ALA A 23 8.34 -25.75 8.96
CA ALA A 23 7.29 -25.02 9.67
C ALA A 23 7.85 -23.78 10.44
N ARG A 24 9.05 -23.88 11.01
CA ARG A 24 9.73 -22.74 11.64
C ARG A 24 10.18 -21.69 10.65
N GLU A 25 10.69 -22.13 9.51
CA GLU A 25 11.11 -21.22 8.44
C GLU A 25 9.93 -20.48 7.79
N ALA A 26 8.81 -21.17 7.55
CA ALA A 26 7.58 -20.57 7.11
C ALA A 26 6.98 -19.57 8.13
N ALA A 27 7.04 -19.90 9.43
CA ALA A 27 6.62 -19.00 10.50
C ALA A 27 7.53 -17.77 10.64
N ALA A 28 8.86 -17.94 10.49
CA ALA A 28 9.81 -16.85 10.48
C ALA A 28 9.64 -15.93 9.25
N GLN A 29 9.40 -16.49 8.06
CA GLN A 29 9.09 -15.73 6.85
C GLN A 29 7.76 -15.00 6.96
N ALA A 30 6.72 -15.60 7.57
CA ALA A 30 5.44 -14.96 7.83
C ALA A 30 5.59 -13.80 8.83
N ALA A 31 6.37 -13.97 9.90
CA ALA A 31 6.64 -12.92 10.89
C ALA A 31 7.44 -11.75 10.29
N VAL A 32 8.42 -12.01 9.42
CA VAL A 32 9.15 -10.96 8.69
C VAL A 32 8.23 -10.24 7.70
N ALA A 33 7.29 -10.96 7.05
CA ALA A 33 6.31 -10.35 6.15
C ALA A 33 5.28 -9.48 6.91
N GLU A 34 4.91 -9.83 8.13
CA GLU A 34 4.05 -9.00 8.99
C GLU A 34 4.78 -7.74 9.46
N ASP A 35 6.04 -7.82 9.84
CA ASP A 35 6.84 -6.66 10.25
C ASP A 35 7.04 -5.65 9.10
N THR A 36 7.04 -6.10 7.85
CA THR A 36 7.16 -5.20 6.68
C THR A 36 5.86 -4.46 6.33
N ARG A 37 4.70 -4.85 6.85
CA ARG A 37 3.40 -4.21 6.57
C ARG A 37 3.10 -3.06 7.52
N ALA A 38 3.56 -3.14 8.76
CA ALA A 38 3.38 -2.06 9.73
C ALA A 38 4.24 -0.84 9.36
N PHE A 39 3.67 0.34 9.47
CA PHE A 39 4.38 1.60 9.27
C PHE A 39 3.80 2.69 10.16
N THR A 40 4.57 3.74 10.38
CA THR A 40 4.18 4.87 11.23
C THR A 40 4.17 6.16 10.46
N ILE A 41 3.41 7.14 10.96
CA ILE A 41 3.40 8.54 10.55
C ILE A 41 3.60 9.43 11.76
N ALA A 42 3.83 10.71 11.54
CA ALA A 42 3.97 11.72 12.60
C ALA A 42 5.08 11.35 13.62
N SER A 43 6.26 10.96 13.10
CA SER A 43 7.42 10.55 13.91
C SER A 43 7.06 9.46 14.92
N GLY A 44 6.35 8.44 14.46
CA GLY A 44 5.93 7.31 15.29
C GLY A 44 4.69 7.57 16.15
N GLY A 45 4.06 8.75 16.04
CA GLY A 45 2.88 9.08 16.85
C GLY A 45 1.61 8.32 16.46
N TYR A 46 1.58 7.72 15.27
CA TYR A 46 0.46 6.90 14.79
C TYR A 46 1.00 5.74 13.98
N SER A 47 0.29 4.61 14.04
CA SER A 47 0.62 3.40 13.28
C SER A 47 -0.54 2.95 12.40
N LEU A 48 -0.17 2.33 11.28
CA LEU A 48 -1.06 1.72 10.31
C LEU A 48 -0.47 0.39 9.86
N GLU A 49 -1.30 -0.47 9.27
CA GLU A 49 -0.87 -1.74 8.72
C GLU A 49 -1.34 -1.88 7.28
N ALA A 50 -0.40 -2.03 6.35
CA ALA A 50 -0.70 -2.22 4.93
C ALA A 50 -1.41 -3.56 4.69
N PRO A 51 -2.31 -3.66 3.70
CA PRO A 51 -3.00 -4.90 3.34
C PRO A 51 -2.01 -6.03 2.98
N THR A 52 -2.43 -7.26 3.26
CA THR A 52 -1.68 -8.46 2.84
C THR A 52 -1.45 -8.44 1.33
N GLY A 53 -0.24 -8.82 0.91
CA GLY A 53 0.16 -8.84 -0.50
C GLY A 53 0.73 -7.53 -1.03
N TRP A 54 0.58 -6.41 -0.32
CA TRP A 54 1.29 -5.19 -0.66
C TRP A 54 2.77 -5.33 -0.28
N LYS A 55 3.66 -4.95 -1.19
CA LYS A 55 5.11 -5.10 -0.99
C LYS A 55 5.73 -3.76 -0.66
N ARG A 56 6.33 -3.64 0.51
CA ARG A 56 7.14 -2.47 0.85
C ARG A 56 8.36 -2.40 -0.07
N VAL A 57 8.61 -1.23 -0.63
CA VAL A 57 9.73 -0.96 -1.53
C VAL A 57 10.48 0.29 -1.09
N PRO A 58 11.76 0.43 -1.45
CA PRO A 58 12.48 1.68 -1.22
C PRO A 58 11.78 2.86 -1.91
N PRO A 59 11.55 3.98 -1.20
CA PRO A 59 10.93 5.16 -1.80
C PRO A 59 11.75 5.70 -2.97
N LYS A 60 11.06 6.08 -4.06
CA LYS A 60 11.69 6.66 -5.26
C LYS A 60 12.09 8.12 -5.09
N SER A 61 11.70 8.76 -4.00
CA SER A 61 11.94 10.18 -3.73
C SER A 61 12.22 10.39 -2.23
N GLY A 62 13.14 11.29 -1.89
CA GLY A 62 13.50 11.60 -0.51
C GLY A 62 12.40 12.27 0.32
N ILE A 63 11.31 12.73 -0.29
CA ILE A 63 10.14 13.27 0.43
C ILE A 63 9.11 12.20 0.80
N VAL A 64 9.25 10.98 0.26
CA VAL A 64 8.38 9.84 0.56
C VAL A 64 8.99 9.05 1.70
N GLU A 65 8.27 8.91 2.81
CA GLU A 65 8.72 8.18 4.01
C GLU A 65 8.50 6.67 3.87
N THR A 66 7.40 6.27 3.24
CA THR A 66 7.05 4.86 3.03
C THR A 66 6.42 4.67 1.66
N GLU A 67 6.80 3.62 0.96
CA GLU A 67 6.25 3.27 -0.35
C GLU A 67 5.92 1.79 -0.42
N PHE A 68 4.77 1.47 -1.04
CA PHE A 68 4.36 0.11 -1.35
C PHE A 68 4.07 -0.05 -2.84
N ALA A 69 4.51 -1.16 -3.40
CA ALA A 69 4.07 -1.66 -4.70
C ALA A 69 2.90 -2.61 -4.49
N ILE A 70 1.82 -2.40 -5.24
CA ILE A 70 0.58 -3.18 -5.14
C ILE A 70 0.47 -4.06 -6.39
N PRO A 71 0.31 -5.39 -6.24
CA PRO A 71 0.21 -6.29 -7.39
C PRO A 71 -0.87 -5.83 -8.36
N PRO A 72 -0.59 -5.84 -9.68
CA PRO A 72 -1.58 -5.46 -10.67
C PRO A 72 -2.71 -6.50 -10.75
N GLU A 73 -3.92 -6.05 -11.09
CA GLU A 73 -5.02 -6.95 -11.45
C GLU A 73 -4.76 -7.53 -12.85
N ALA A 74 -5.37 -8.67 -13.12
CA ALA A 74 -5.23 -9.33 -14.42
C ALA A 74 -5.62 -8.36 -15.58
N GLY A 75 -4.71 -8.22 -16.54
CA GLY A 75 -4.87 -7.30 -17.68
C GLY A 75 -4.24 -5.93 -17.48
N ASP A 76 -3.84 -5.56 -16.26
CA ASP A 76 -3.09 -4.34 -16.00
C ASP A 76 -1.57 -4.60 -16.11
N GLU A 77 -0.87 -3.80 -16.91
CA GLU A 77 0.59 -3.95 -17.12
C GLU A 77 1.41 -3.32 -15.98
N GLN A 78 0.85 -2.35 -15.28
CA GLN A 78 1.55 -1.59 -14.26
C GLN A 78 1.02 -1.91 -12.86
N PRO A 79 1.89 -2.05 -11.86
CA PRO A 79 1.46 -2.19 -10.47
C PRO A 79 0.82 -0.89 -9.97
N GLY A 80 -0.03 -1.02 -8.97
CA GLY A 80 -0.43 0.12 -8.16
C GLY A 80 0.74 0.62 -7.30
N ARG A 81 0.69 1.89 -6.91
CA ARG A 81 1.69 2.54 -6.05
C ARG A 81 1.01 3.25 -4.89
N MET A 82 1.45 2.97 -3.66
CA MET A 82 1.04 3.72 -2.48
C MET A 82 2.24 4.42 -1.86
N THR A 83 2.10 5.72 -1.59
CA THR A 83 3.13 6.55 -0.96
C THR A 83 2.59 7.21 0.29
N VAL A 84 3.46 7.34 1.28
CA VAL A 84 3.21 8.07 2.53
C VAL A 84 4.24 9.17 2.66
N MET A 85 3.79 10.39 2.93
CA MET A 85 4.66 11.55 3.11
C MET A 85 4.02 12.57 4.04
N GLY A 86 4.83 13.29 4.80
CA GLY A 86 4.41 14.51 5.45
C GLY A 86 4.18 15.62 4.42
N ALA A 87 3.18 16.46 4.62
CA ALA A 87 2.87 17.56 3.71
C ALA A 87 2.25 18.76 4.42
N GLY A 88 2.45 19.92 3.80
CA GLY A 88 1.90 21.20 4.24
C GLY A 88 0.73 21.68 3.35
N GLY A 89 0.20 22.85 3.70
CA GLY A 89 -0.91 23.49 3.01
C GLY A 89 -2.29 23.04 3.56
N SER A 90 -3.34 23.70 3.10
CA SER A 90 -4.70 23.32 3.52
C SER A 90 -5.16 22.04 2.85
N VAL A 91 -6.06 21.31 3.51
CA VAL A 91 -6.70 20.10 2.95
C VAL A 91 -7.31 20.40 1.59
N GLN A 92 -8.09 21.49 1.47
CA GLN A 92 -8.75 21.85 0.21
C GLN A 92 -7.77 22.13 -0.92
N ALA A 93 -6.70 22.88 -0.68
CA ALA A 93 -5.69 23.17 -1.71
C ALA A 93 -4.99 21.89 -2.21
N ASN A 94 -4.77 20.92 -1.32
CA ASN A 94 -4.18 19.63 -1.69
C ASN A 94 -5.15 18.76 -2.49
N VAL A 95 -6.43 18.71 -2.09
CA VAL A 95 -7.49 18.01 -2.82
C VAL A 95 -7.68 18.60 -4.22
N ASP A 96 -7.76 19.93 -4.35
CA ASP A 96 -7.89 20.61 -5.65
C ASP A 96 -6.67 20.34 -6.56
N ARG A 97 -5.45 20.33 -5.99
CA ARG A 97 -4.24 19.93 -6.71
C ARG A 97 -4.30 18.48 -7.20
N TRP A 98 -4.86 17.57 -6.43
CA TRP A 98 -5.03 16.18 -6.84
C TRP A 98 -6.05 16.02 -7.94
N TYR A 99 -7.16 16.76 -7.92
CA TYR A 99 -8.11 16.81 -9.04
C TYR A 99 -7.44 17.27 -10.32
N GLY A 100 -6.58 18.31 -10.25
CA GLY A 100 -5.80 18.81 -11.39
C GLY A 100 -4.80 17.81 -11.99
N GLN A 101 -4.47 16.71 -11.26
CA GLN A 101 -3.66 15.61 -11.80
C GLN A 101 -4.45 14.65 -12.69
N PHE A 102 -5.79 14.80 -12.77
CA PHE A 102 -6.63 13.97 -13.62
C PHE A 102 -7.34 14.83 -14.68
N ALA A 103 -7.55 14.24 -15.85
CA ALA A 103 -8.42 14.75 -16.89
C ALA A 103 -9.53 13.74 -17.16
N GLN A 104 -10.74 14.21 -17.43
CA GLN A 104 -11.84 13.32 -17.77
C GLN A 104 -11.85 13.08 -19.29
N PRO A 105 -12.10 11.83 -19.74
CA PRO A 105 -12.12 11.50 -21.18
C PRO A 105 -13.19 12.27 -21.97
N ASP A 106 -14.27 12.67 -21.30
CA ASP A 106 -15.37 13.46 -21.87
C ASP A 106 -15.16 14.97 -21.76
N GLY A 107 -14.00 15.41 -21.25
CA GLY A 107 -13.68 16.84 -21.05
C GLY A 107 -14.42 17.50 -19.88
N SER A 108 -15.21 16.75 -19.10
CA SER A 108 -15.92 17.29 -17.93
C SER A 108 -14.96 17.66 -16.80
N ASP A 109 -15.45 18.45 -15.84
CA ASP A 109 -14.68 18.78 -14.64
C ASP A 109 -14.45 17.56 -13.74
N THR A 110 -13.18 17.30 -13.41
CA THR A 110 -12.77 16.18 -12.54
C THR A 110 -13.38 16.28 -11.15
N LYS A 111 -13.55 17.49 -10.60
CA LYS A 111 -14.14 17.70 -9.27
C LYS A 111 -15.56 17.16 -9.18
N GLY A 112 -16.34 17.30 -10.26
CA GLY A 112 -17.72 16.78 -10.32
C GLY A 112 -17.81 15.26 -10.40
N LYS A 113 -16.70 14.56 -10.73
CA LYS A 113 -16.63 13.10 -10.82
C LYS A 113 -15.92 12.46 -9.62
N ALA A 114 -15.24 13.25 -8.79
CA ALA A 114 -14.53 12.80 -7.61
C ALA A 114 -15.47 12.71 -6.39
N THR A 115 -15.08 11.87 -5.43
CA THR A 115 -15.75 11.85 -4.12
C THR A 115 -14.78 12.21 -3.00
N THR A 116 -15.29 12.93 -1.99
CA THR A 116 -14.54 13.30 -0.80
C THR A 116 -15.37 13.00 0.43
N LYS A 117 -14.77 12.40 1.46
CA LYS A 117 -15.41 12.08 2.74
C LYS A 117 -14.45 12.40 3.88
N THR A 118 -14.95 13.03 4.94
CA THR A 118 -14.17 13.28 6.16
C THR A 118 -14.60 12.35 7.28
N LEU A 119 -13.62 11.77 7.99
CA LEU A 119 -13.78 10.88 9.14
C LEU A 119 -13.02 11.43 10.35
N LYS A 120 -13.35 10.96 11.55
CA LYS A 120 -12.57 11.16 12.78
C LYS A 120 -12.01 9.81 13.22
N LEU A 121 -10.69 9.65 13.20
CA LEU A 121 -10.00 8.41 13.52
C LEU A 121 -8.83 8.70 14.47
N ALA A 122 -8.74 8.01 15.59
CA ALA A 122 -7.67 8.16 16.58
C ALA A 122 -7.36 9.62 16.98
N GLY A 123 -8.37 10.47 17.05
CA GLY A 123 -8.23 11.91 17.35
C GLY A 123 -7.82 12.79 16.14
N CYS A 124 -7.54 12.20 14.98
CA CYS A 124 -7.22 12.89 13.74
C CYS A 124 -8.48 13.20 12.91
N SER A 125 -8.43 14.29 12.13
CA SER A 125 -9.35 14.51 11.00
C SER A 125 -8.75 13.81 9.77
N VAL A 126 -9.51 12.95 9.11
CA VAL A 126 -9.04 12.20 7.94
C VAL A 126 -9.94 12.48 6.77
N THR A 127 -9.39 13.11 5.73
CA THR A 127 -10.11 13.37 4.47
C THR A 127 -9.74 12.33 3.44
N LEU A 128 -10.72 11.49 3.07
CA LEU A 128 -10.59 10.51 1.99
C LEU A 128 -10.97 11.14 0.66
N VAL A 129 -10.23 10.83 -0.39
CA VAL A 129 -10.46 11.28 -1.77
C VAL A 129 -10.43 10.08 -2.69
N ASP A 130 -11.37 10.03 -3.63
CA ASP A 130 -11.47 9.03 -4.68
C ASP A 130 -11.69 9.72 -6.02
N VAL A 131 -10.78 9.55 -6.95
CA VAL A 131 -10.80 10.19 -8.25
C VAL A 131 -10.25 9.27 -9.34
N GLY A 132 -10.92 9.21 -10.48
CA GLY A 132 -10.51 8.46 -11.66
C GLY A 132 -10.44 9.32 -12.90
N GLY A 133 -9.84 8.77 -13.97
CA GLY A 133 -9.69 9.44 -15.26
C GLY A 133 -8.33 9.17 -15.91
N THR A 134 -7.89 10.08 -16.77
CA THR A 134 -6.52 10.08 -17.31
C THR A 134 -5.61 10.79 -16.32
N TYR A 135 -4.71 10.04 -15.69
CA TYR A 135 -3.74 10.56 -14.73
C TYR A 135 -2.54 11.17 -15.45
N LYS A 136 -2.21 12.41 -15.10
CA LYS A 136 -1.01 13.11 -15.57
C LYS A 136 0.18 12.70 -14.69
N ASP A 137 0.83 11.60 -15.08
CA ASP A 137 2.00 11.07 -14.37
C ASP A 137 3.22 11.96 -14.64
N MET A 138 3.90 12.36 -13.57
CA MET A 138 5.15 13.13 -13.64
C MET A 138 6.28 12.29 -13.00
N PRO A 139 6.93 11.39 -13.76
CA PRO A 139 8.07 10.63 -13.26
C PRO A 139 9.18 11.59 -12.80
N GLY A 140 9.61 11.47 -11.56
CA GLY A 140 10.54 12.41 -10.93
C GLY A 140 9.90 13.52 -10.10
N GLY A 141 8.57 13.64 -10.14
CA GLY A 141 7.79 14.58 -9.34
C GLY A 141 7.60 15.95 -10.01
N PRO A 142 6.75 16.80 -9.43
CA PRO A 142 6.32 18.07 -10.03
C PRO A 142 7.44 19.12 -10.17
N PHE A 143 8.55 18.92 -9.47
CA PHE A 143 9.69 19.86 -9.50
C PHE A 143 10.84 19.41 -10.42
N ALA A 144 10.75 18.23 -11.02
CA ALA A 144 11.83 17.70 -11.87
C ALA A 144 11.83 18.25 -13.29
N GLY A 145 10.88 19.11 -13.67
CA GLY A 145 10.81 19.75 -14.99
C GLY A 145 10.56 18.78 -16.17
N GLY A 146 10.18 17.54 -15.86
CA GLY A 146 9.91 16.50 -16.87
C GLY A 146 8.56 16.69 -17.56
N LYS A 147 8.41 16.07 -18.76
CA LYS A 147 7.11 15.99 -19.42
C LYS A 147 6.18 15.06 -18.63
N SER A 148 4.92 15.47 -18.49
CA SER A 148 3.89 14.58 -17.98
C SER A 148 3.59 13.47 -19.00
N ILE A 149 3.31 12.28 -18.49
CA ILE A 149 2.86 11.12 -19.27
C ILE A 149 1.40 10.90 -18.93
N ASP A 150 0.53 10.95 -19.93
CA ASP A 150 -0.88 10.66 -19.74
C ASP A 150 -1.09 9.15 -19.55
N ARG A 151 -1.71 8.77 -18.42
CA ARG A 151 -2.08 7.41 -18.08
C ARG A 151 -3.61 7.29 -18.10
N PRO A 152 -4.20 6.86 -19.22
CA PRO A 152 -5.64 6.69 -19.28
C PRO A 152 -6.10 5.55 -18.35
N ASN A 153 -7.36 5.61 -17.93
CA ASN A 153 -7.98 4.60 -17.09
C ASN A 153 -7.22 4.36 -15.76
N TYR A 154 -6.78 5.44 -15.12
CA TYR A 154 -6.20 5.41 -13.79
C TYR A 154 -7.21 5.85 -12.73
N ARG A 155 -6.96 5.44 -11.49
CA ARG A 155 -7.72 5.86 -10.29
C ARG A 155 -6.76 6.14 -9.16
N MET A 156 -7.13 7.03 -8.28
CA MET A 156 -6.44 7.33 -7.04
C MET A 156 -7.41 7.28 -5.87
N LEU A 157 -7.02 6.56 -4.82
CA LEU A 157 -7.56 6.66 -3.48
C LEU A 157 -6.51 7.36 -2.61
N ALA A 158 -6.90 8.40 -1.90
CA ALA A 158 -5.97 9.09 -1.03
C ALA A 158 -6.61 9.42 0.32
N ALA A 159 -5.78 9.58 1.34
CA ALA A 159 -6.16 10.07 2.64
C ALA A 159 -5.23 11.22 3.05
N ILE A 160 -5.81 12.32 3.54
CA ILE A 160 -5.10 13.37 4.26
C ILE A 160 -5.39 13.15 5.74
N VAL A 161 -4.38 12.84 6.52
CA VAL A 161 -4.47 12.65 7.97
C VAL A 161 -3.91 13.90 8.65
N GLU A 162 -4.77 14.70 9.23
CA GLU A 162 -4.40 15.89 10.00
C GLU A 162 -4.12 15.45 11.44
N THR A 163 -2.83 15.32 11.79
CA THR A 163 -2.42 14.88 13.14
C THR A 163 -2.28 16.06 14.07
N PRO A 164 -2.96 16.08 15.24
CA PRO A 164 -2.87 17.17 16.18
C PRO A 164 -1.43 17.53 16.58
N GLY A 165 -1.00 18.76 16.30
CA GLY A 165 0.34 19.27 16.66
C GLY A 165 1.52 18.67 15.88
N LYS A 166 1.28 17.77 14.91
CA LYS A 166 2.35 17.08 14.15
C LYS A 166 2.23 17.21 12.64
N GLY A 167 1.35 18.10 12.15
CA GLY A 167 1.16 18.36 10.72
C GLY A 167 0.21 17.37 10.04
N SER A 168 0.22 17.39 8.72
CA SER A 168 -0.62 16.52 7.89
C SER A 168 0.21 15.49 7.17
N TYR A 169 -0.36 14.32 6.96
CA TYR A 169 0.24 13.20 6.23
C TYR A 169 -0.65 12.78 5.07
N PHE A 170 -0.01 12.53 3.93
CA PHE A 170 -0.69 12.03 2.73
C PHE A 170 -0.40 10.55 2.56
N LEU A 171 -1.47 9.76 2.47
CA LEU A 171 -1.45 8.38 2.02
C LEU A 171 -2.09 8.38 0.63
N LYS A 172 -1.31 8.15 -0.43
CA LYS A 172 -1.77 8.26 -1.80
C LYS A 172 -1.57 6.93 -2.53
N PHE A 173 -2.65 6.21 -2.81
CA PHE A 173 -2.67 4.98 -3.58
C PHE A 173 -3.24 5.25 -4.98
N TYR A 174 -2.48 5.00 -6.02
CA TYR A 174 -2.88 5.23 -7.41
C TYR A 174 -2.28 4.20 -8.35
N GLY A 175 -2.93 4.03 -9.50
CA GLY A 175 -2.54 3.06 -10.51
C GLY A 175 -3.65 2.83 -11.54
N PRO A 176 -3.55 1.76 -12.35
CA PRO A 176 -4.62 1.32 -13.22
C PRO A 176 -5.93 1.14 -12.44
N ALA A 177 -7.05 1.56 -13.04
CA ALA A 177 -8.33 1.64 -12.32
C ALA A 177 -8.81 0.27 -11.80
N ALA A 178 -8.56 -0.83 -12.54
CA ALA A 178 -8.94 -2.18 -12.11
C ALA A 178 -8.10 -2.61 -10.88
N THR A 179 -6.78 -2.38 -10.91
CA THR A 179 -5.89 -2.63 -9.77
C THR A 179 -6.33 -1.84 -8.53
N VAL A 180 -6.62 -0.53 -8.68
CA VAL A 180 -7.06 0.30 -7.55
C VAL A 180 -8.42 -0.16 -7.03
N ALA A 181 -9.35 -0.54 -7.92
CA ALA A 181 -10.66 -1.05 -7.54
C ALA A 181 -10.55 -2.36 -6.73
N LYS A 182 -9.70 -3.28 -7.16
CA LYS A 182 -9.44 -4.57 -6.47
C LYS A 182 -8.95 -4.39 -5.04
N HIS A 183 -8.10 -3.39 -4.82
CA HIS A 183 -7.46 -3.14 -3.53
C HIS A 183 -8.12 -2.01 -2.72
N ALA A 184 -9.27 -1.47 -3.17
CA ALA A 184 -9.92 -0.31 -2.57
C ALA A 184 -10.36 -0.54 -1.11
N ASP A 185 -10.96 -1.70 -0.82
CA ASP A 185 -11.41 -2.03 0.53
C ASP A 185 -10.23 -2.24 1.48
N GLY A 186 -9.13 -2.85 0.99
CA GLY A 186 -7.89 -2.96 1.75
C GLY A 186 -7.31 -1.60 2.12
N PHE A 187 -7.29 -0.64 1.19
CA PHE A 187 -6.86 0.73 1.47
C PHE A 187 -7.75 1.41 2.52
N ARG A 188 -9.08 1.28 2.41
CA ARG A 188 -10.01 1.85 3.39
C ARG A 188 -9.81 1.24 4.77
N THR A 189 -9.74 -0.09 4.86
CA THR A 189 -9.49 -0.82 6.12
C THR A 189 -8.16 -0.39 6.76
N MET A 190 -7.09 -0.24 5.96
CA MET A 190 -5.81 0.27 6.44
C MET A 190 -5.96 1.67 7.06
N VAL A 191 -6.63 2.60 6.38
CA VAL A 191 -6.81 3.96 6.88
C VAL A 191 -7.70 3.98 8.12
N GLU A 192 -8.79 3.22 8.14
CA GLU A 192 -9.71 3.12 9.27
C GLU A 192 -9.05 2.43 10.48
N GLY A 193 -8.04 1.61 10.25
CA GLY A 193 -7.17 0.98 11.26
C GLY A 193 -6.11 1.90 11.86
N LEU A 194 -6.15 3.23 11.58
CA LEU A 194 -5.23 4.19 12.20
C LEU A 194 -5.34 4.16 13.72
N VAL A 195 -4.21 3.96 14.41
CA VAL A 195 -4.15 3.97 15.88
C VAL A 195 -3.07 4.93 16.38
N ALA A 196 -3.36 5.66 17.46
CA ALA A 196 -2.34 6.45 18.14
C ALA A 196 -1.34 5.54 18.85
N ALA A 197 -0.05 5.83 18.70
CA ALA A 197 0.97 5.17 19.49
C ALA A 197 0.79 5.50 20.98
N LYS A 198 1.03 4.51 21.82
CA LYS A 198 0.96 4.66 23.29
C LYS A 198 2.20 5.36 23.82
#